data_446522f437f7a474ae6fff777922f86b
#
_entry.id   446522f437f7a474ae6fff777922f86b
#
_cell.length_a   1.000
_cell.length_b   1.000
_cell.length_c   1.000
_cell.angle_alpha   90.00
_cell.angle_beta   90.00
_cell.angle_gamma   90.00
#
_symmetry.space_group_name_H-M   'P 1'
#
loop_
_entity.id
_entity.type
_entity.pdbx_description
1 polymer ?
#
loop_
_entity_poly.entity_id
_entity_poly.type
_entity_poly.pdbx_seq_one_letter_code
_entity_poly.pdbx_strand_id
1 'polypeptide(L)'
;CYMASVECTDELRNKAEYILASPTETMADGWPYEEMMPQLFATDLQLEKVGETFYNHYLNNTYPYATVSLTKTSELDNLKSVTHDILADKTESDIYSLDPKNMQRLEYLYRSPGMLYDFNDYIKQLATAEQYDRFISCLDKAVVYKAHTPKSYYAAIGNALPIKSYCGLTIFVPQESLPKMLEWYKQRVGWYKAVYE
;
A
#
# COMPACT_ATOMS: atom_id res chain seq x y z
N CYS A 1 8.33 0.28 7.64
CA CYS A 1 8.19 -0.80 6.66
C CYS A 1 6.73 -1.25 6.62
N TYR A 2 6.17 -1.44 5.44
CA TYR A 2 4.84 -2.01 5.21
C TYR A 2 3.67 -1.24 5.86
N MET A 3 3.89 -0.01 6.30
CA MET A 3 2.86 0.79 6.98
C MET A 3 1.88 1.47 6.02
N ALA A 4 2.21 1.56 4.74
CA ALA A 4 1.27 2.03 3.72
C ALA A 4 0.43 0.86 3.15
N SER A 5 -0.08 -0.02 4.02
CA SER A 5 -1.18 -0.89 3.66
C SER A 5 -2.51 -0.19 3.92
N VAL A 6 -3.52 -0.49 3.12
CA VAL A 6 -4.84 0.12 3.29
C VAL A 6 -5.44 -0.19 4.66
N GLU A 7 -5.17 -1.37 5.20
CA GLU A 7 -5.61 -1.78 6.53
C GLU A 7 -4.99 -0.90 7.62
N CYS A 8 -3.67 -0.68 7.57
CA CYS A 8 -2.99 0.17 8.55
C CYS A 8 -3.44 1.63 8.44
N THR A 9 -3.58 2.16 7.23
CA THR A 9 -4.02 3.53 7.01
C THR A 9 -5.46 3.73 7.46
N ASP A 10 -6.34 2.75 7.26
CA ASP A 10 -7.72 2.80 7.72
C ASP A 10 -7.84 2.77 9.26
N GLU A 11 -7.07 1.93 9.94
CA GLU A 11 -7.06 1.90 11.40
C GLU A 11 -6.56 3.22 12.02
N LEU A 12 -5.70 3.94 11.32
CA LEU A 12 -5.14 5.22 11.77
C LEU A 12 -5.97 6.45 11.32
N ARG A 13 -7.00 6.28 10.47
CA ARG A 13 -7.74 7.39 9.85
C ARG A 13 -8.31 8.43 10.81
N ASN A 14 -8.69 8.00 12.02
CA ASN A 14 -9.23 8.88 13.04
C ASN A 14 -8.14 9.50 13.96
N LYS A 15 -6.86 9.26 13.68
CA LYS A 15 -5.72 9.72 14.48
C LYS A 15 -4.81 10.69 13.74
N ALA A 16 -4.82 10.66 12.42
CA ALA A 16 -4.00 11.51 11.58
C ALA A 16 -4.78 11.92 10.32
N GLU A 17 -4.63 13.15 9.89
CA GLU A 17 -5.24 13.65 8.65
C GLU A 17 -4.50 13.13 7.41
N TYR A 18 -3.19 12.95 7.53
CA TYR A 18 -2.34 12.39 6.50
C TYR A 18 -1.41 11.32 7.08
N ILE A 19 -1.11 10.32 6.28
CA ILE A 19 -0.16 9.26 6.63
C ILE A 19 0.90 9.18 5.52
N LEU A 20 2.14 9.53 5.88
CA LEU A 20 3.30 9.38 5.01
C LEU A 20 4.04 8.09 5.39
N ALA A 21 4.03 7.09 4.53
CA ALA A 21 4.57 5.78 4.84
C ALA A 21 5.13 5.06 3.60
N SER A 22 5.85 3.96 3.83
CA SER A 22 6.33 3.06 2.79
C SER A 22 5.52 1.77 2.76
N PRO A 23 5.03 1.32 1.59
CA PRO A 23 4.38 0.01 1.42
C PRO A 23 5.37 -1.16 1.32
N THR A 24 6.68 -0.89 1.17
CA THR A 24 7.72 -1.92 1.17
C THR A 24 8.65 -1.81 2.36
N GLU A 25 9.66 -2.66 2.40
CA GLU A 25 10.73 -2.56 3.38
C GLU A 25 11.53 -1.27 3.15
N THR A 26 11.80 -0.55 4.24
CA THR A 26 12.68 0.64 4.24
C THR A 26 14.10 0.19 4.54
N MET A 27 15.09 0.80 3.88
CA MET A 27 16.50 0.56 4.16
C MET A 27 16.83 0.79 5.63
N ALA A 28 17.87 0.12 6.13
CA ALA A 28 18.27 0.19 7.54
C ALA A 28 18.65 1.61 8.00
N ASP A 29 19.12 2.45 7.09
CA ASP A 29 19.40 3.87 7.35
C ASP A 29 18.14 4.67 7.71
N GLY A 30 16.96 4.15 7.41
CA GLY A 30 15.68 4.71 7.80
C GLY A 30 15.29 5.96 7.01
N TRP A 31 14.63 6.87 7.68
CA TRP A 31 14.19 8.14 7.10
C TRP A 31 15.29 9.21 7.27
N PRO A 32 15.61 10.00 6.24
CA PRO A 32 16.67 11.02 6.30
C PRO A 32 16.20 12.25 7.10
N TYR A 33 16.09 12.08 8.42
CA TYR A 33 15.52 13.11 9.30
C TYR A 33 16.23 14.46 9.21
N GLU A 34 17.55 14.48 9.03
CA GLU A 34 18.30 15.73 8.88
C GLU A 34 17.82 16.56 7.69
N GLU A 35 17.47 15.91 6.58
CA GLU A 35 16.97 16.57 5.37
C GLU A 35 15.48 16.90 5.47
N MET A 36 14.71 16.11 6.22
CA MET A 36 13.25 16.23 6.33
C MET A 36 12.81 17.22 7.43
N MET A 37 13.58 17.33 8.53
CA MET A 37 13.20 18.15 9.68
C MET A 37 12.93 19.63 9.34
N PRO A 38 13.72 20.31 8.50
CA PRO A 38 13.43 21.69 8.11
C PRO A 38 12.06 21.84 7.45
N GLN A 39 11.61 20.83 6.70
CA GLN A 39 10.30 20.83 6.03
C GLN A 39 9.17 20.49 7.00
N LEU A 40 9.38 19.54 7.91
CA LEU A 40 8.39 19.16 8.93
C LEU A 40 8.08 20.30 9.91
N PHE A 41 9.04 21.19 10.15
CA PHE A 41 8.87 22.36 11.03
C PHE A 41 8.67 23.67 10.26
N ALA A 42 8.49 23.63 8.95
CA ALA A 42 8.17 24.81 8.17
C ALA A 42 6.77 25.36 8.54
N THR A 43 6.63 26.69 8.52
CA THR A 43 5.35 27.35 8.78
C THR A 43 4.29 26.96 7.73
N ASP A 44 4.71 26.70 6.48
CA ASP A 44 3.90 26.17 5.39
C ASP A 44 4.30 24.71 5.13
N LEU A 45 3.76 23.82 5.96
CA LEU A 45 4.05 22.40 5.88
C LEU A 45 3.44 21.79 4.61
N GLN A 46 4.28 21.29 3.73
CA GLN A 46 3.92 20.56 2.51
C GLN A 46 4.40 19.11 2.61
N LEU A 47 3.51 18.20 3.00
CA LEU A 47 3.86 16.81 3.25
C LEU A 47 4.33 16.05 2.00
N GLU A 48 3.87 16.46 0.82
CA GLU A 48 4.37 15.93 -0.46
C GLU A 48 5.87 16.18 -0.62
N LYS A 49 6.35 17.37 -0.23
CA LYS A 49 7.79 17.70 -0.26
C LYS A 49 8.61 16.88 0.72
N VAL A 50 8.01 16.55 1.87
CA VAL A 50 8.65 15.63 2.83
C VAL A 50 8.83 14.25 2.21
N GLY A 51 7.79 13.74 1.53
CA GLY A 51 7.85 12.48 0.79
C GLY A 51 8.83 12.52 -0.38
N GLU A 52 8.88 13.63 -1.11
CA GLU A 52 9.84 13.86 -2.20
C GLU A 52 11.29 13.87 -1.71
N THR A 53 11.54 14.47 -0.55
CA THR A 53 12.88 14.45 0.08
C THR A 53 13.32 13.04 0.41
N PHE A 54 12.44 12.23 1.02
CA PHE A 54 12.72 10.81 1.27
C PHE A 54 13.06 10.06 -0.03
N TYR A 55 12.25 10.24 -1.07
CA TYR A 55 12.48 9.60 -2.36
C TYR A 55 13.80 10.01 -3.00
N ASN A 56 14.09 11.33 -3.04
CA ASN A 56 15.30 11.87 -3.66
C ASN A 56 16.57 11.46 -2.91
N HIS A 57 16.52 11.37 -1.58
CA HIS A 57 17.63 10.87 -0.77
C HIS A 57 18.05 9.46 -1.25
N TYR A 58 17.10 8.54 -1.39
CA TYR A 58 17.41 7.19 -1.83
C TYR A 58 17.67 7.07 -3.33
N LEU A 59 17.00 7.85 -4.17
CA LEU A 59 17.24 7.86 -5.61
C LEU A 59 18.72 8.18 -5.94
N ASN A 60 19.32 9.06 -5.16
CA ASN A 60 20.71 9.52 -5.34
C ASN A 60 21.72 8.72 -4.49
N ASN A 61 21.27 7.71 -3.76
CA ASN A 61 22.13 6.86 -2.92
C ASN A 61 22.79 5.74 -3.73
N THR A 62 23.84 5.14 -3.17
CA THR A 62 24.49 3.92 -3.71
C THR A 62 23.49 2.75 -3.86
N TYR A 63 22.49 2.71 -2.97
CA TYR A 63 21.41 1.73 -2.98
C TYR A 63 20.07 2.44 -3.20
N PRO A 64 19.66 2.67 -4.47
CA PRO A 64 18.47 3.45 -4.80
C PRO A 64 17.19 2.62 -4.62
N TYR A 65 16.84 2.34 -3.37
CA TYR A 65 15.66 1.53 -3.03
C TYR A 65 14.73 2.30 -2.10
N ALA A 66 13.67 2.85 -2.66
CA ALA A 66 12.65 3.56 -1.91
C ALA A 66 11.25 3.35 -2.48
N THR A 67 10.29 3.32 -1.61
CA THR A 67 8.87 3.51 -1.91
C THR A 67 8.28 4.42 -0.84
N VAL A 68 7.43 5.32 -1.23
CA VAL A 68 6.75 6.25 -0.32
C VAL A 68 5.40 6.64 -0.88
N SER A 69 4.42 6.77 -0.01
CA SER A 69 3.13 7.35 -0.36
C SER A 69 2.60 8.23 0.75
N LEU A 70 1.83 9.25 0.38
CA LEU A 70 1.09 10.12 1.26
C LEU A 70 -0.39 9.85 1.09
N THR A 71 -1.03 9.33 2.11
CA THR A 71 -2.44 9.02 2.12
C THR A 71 -3.22 10.08 2.89
N LYS A 72 -4.24 10.66 2.25
CA LYS A 72 -5.22 11.55 2.87
C LYS A 72 -6.34 10.70 3.48
N THR A 73 -6.42 10.67 4.80
CA THR A 73 -7.28 9.73 5.52
C THR A 73 -8.77 10.02 5.37
N SER A 74 -9.15 11.28 5.15
CA SER A 74 -10.54 11.68 4.91
C SER A 74 -11.16 11.08 3.64
N GLU A 75 -10.34 10.57 2.71
CA GLU A 75 -10.81 9.92 1.47
C GLU A 75 -10.94 8.39 1.60
N LEU A 76 -10.50 7.82 2.73
CA LEU A 76 -10.50 6.36 2.90
C LEU A 76 -11.91 5.77 2.99
N ASP A 77 -12.90 6.50 3.52
CA ASP A 77 -14.28 6.00 3.56
C ASP A 77 -14.88 5.88 2.15
N ASN A 78 -14.57 6.81 1.25
CA ASN A 78 -14.97 6.71 -0.17
C ASN A 78 -14.27 5.53 -0.86
N LEU A 79 -12.96 5.37 -0.62
CA LEU A 79 -12.18 4.25 -1.15
C LEU A 79 -12.69 2.91 -0.62
N LYS A 80 -13.05 2.84 0.64
CA LYS A 80 -13.65 1.66 1.29
C LYS A 80 -15.00 1.30 0.67
N SER A 81 -15.88 2.28 0.49
CA SER A 81 -17.20 2.07 -0.09
C SER A 81 -17.11 1.52 -1.52
N VAL A 82 -16.28 2.10 -2.38
CA VAL A 82 -16.12 1.59 -3.75
C VAL A 82 -15.45 0.22 -3.77
N THR A 83 -14.57 -0.09 -2.83
CA THR A 83 -13.95 -1.41 -2.68
C THR A 83 -14.99 -2.44 -2.27
N HIS A 84 -15.86 -2.10 -1.29
CA HIS A 84 -16.99 -2.94 -0.91
C HIS A 84 -17.92 -3.24 -2.09
N ASP A 85 -18.33 -2.22 -2.85
CA ASP A 85 -19.19 -2.38 -4.05
C ASP A 85 -18.59 -3.38 -5.08
N ILE A 86 -17.26 -3.48 -5.14
CA ILE A 86 -16.57 -4.42 -6.03
C ILE A 86 -16.53 -5.82 -5.44
N LEU A 87 -16.32 -5.94 -4.14
CA LEU A 87 -16.07 -7.21 -3.46
C LEU A 87 -17.36 -7.90 -2.97
N ALA A 88 -18.46 -7.15 -2.78
CA ALA A 88 -19.72 -7.66 -2.25
C ALA A 88 -20.32 -8.82 -3.05
N ASP A 89 -20.11 -8.84 -4.36
CA ASP A 89 -20.57 -9.89 -5.26
C ASP A 89 -19.54 -11.01 -5.48
N LYS A 90 -18.38 -10.95 -4.82
CA LYS A 90 -17.30 -11.93 -4.99
C LYS A 90 -17.36 -13.00 -3.92
N THR A 91 -17.27 -14.24 -4.36
CA THR A 91 -17.11 -15.38 -3.45
C THR A 91 -15.63 -15.52 -3.02
N GLU A 92 -15.40 -16.24 -1.93
CA GLU A 92 -14.02 -16.61 -1.55
C GLU A 92 -13.29 -17.35 -2.68
N SER A 93 -14.01 -18.16 -3.44
CA SER A 93 -13.46 -18.90 -4.60
C SER A 93 -12.98 -17.94 -5.70
N ASP A 94 -13.72 -16.85 -5.96
CA ASP A 94 -13.31 -15.85 -6.95
C ASP A 94 -11.98 -15.20 -6.53
N ILE A 95 -11.84 -14.89 -5.24
CA ILE A 95 -10.64 -14.28 -4.68
C ILE A 95 -9.46 -15.26 -4.66
N TYR A 96 -9.69 -16.52 -4.26
CA TYR A 96 -8.62 -17.54 -4.18
C TYR A 96 -8.14 -17.99 -5.56
N SER A 97 -8.95 -17.81 -6.61
CA SER A 97 -8.59 -18.15 -7.99
C SER A 97 -7.69 -17.11 -8.67
N LEU A 98 -7.46 -15.97 -8.05
CA LEU A 98 -6.59 -14.93 -8.62
C LEU A 98 -5.15 -15.44 -8.80
N ASP A 99 -4.55 -15.16 -9.96
CA ASP A 99 -3.14 -15.46 -10.19
C ASP A 99 -2.25 -14.38 -9.54
N PRO A 100 -1.50 -14.70 -8.49
CA PRO A 100 -0.61 -13.74 -7.84
C PRO A 100 0.46 -13.13 -8.77
N LYS A 101 0.74 -13.78 -9.91
CA LYS A 101 1.71 -13.25 -10.90
C LYS A 101 1.20 -12.01 -11.63
N ASN A 102 -0.11 -11.78 -11.63
CA ASN A 102 -0.74 -10.61 -12.22
C ASN A 102 -0.80 -9.41 -11.28
N MET A 103 -0.29 -9.55 -10.06
CA MET A 103 -0.25 -8.50 -9.05
C MET A 103 1.20 -8.21 -8.65
N GLN A 104 1.55 -6.94 -8.53
CA GLN A 104 2.84 -6.55 -7.96
C GLN A 104 2.86 -6.93 -6.47
N ARG A 105 3.67 -7.91 -6.13
CA ARG A 105 3.98 -8.19 -4.74
C ARG A 105 4.91 -7.13 -4.19
N LEU A 106 4.58 -6.55 -3.04
CA LEU A 106 5.34 -5.48 -2.39
C LEU A 106 5.90 -5.90 -1.01
N GLU A 107 5.57 -7.11 -0.57
CA GLU A 107 6.09 -7.75 0.63
C GLU A 107 6.80 -9.05 0.28
N TYR A 108 7.98 -9.29 0.87
CA TYR A 108 8.79 -10.47 0.61
C TYR A 108 9.29 -11.12 1.90
N LEU A 109 8.46 -11.08 2.95
CA LEU A 109 8.76 -11.74 4.22
C LEU A 109 8.81 -13.25 3.97
N TYR A 110 9.93 -13.88 4.19
CA TYR A 110 10.30 -15.32 4.22
C TYR A 110 9.29 -16.35 3.70
N ARG A 111 8.16 -15.95 3.11
CA ARG A 111 7.04 -16.82 2.79
C ARG A 111 6.64 -16.77 1.31
N SER A 112 6.27 -17.92 0.83
CA SER A 112 5.51 -18.08 -0.39
C SER A 112 4.20 -18.79 0.01
N PRO A 113 3.05 -18.27 -0.37
CA PRO A 113 2.82 -17.08 -1.20
C PRO A 113 3.06 -15.77 -0.43
N GLY A 114 3.11 -14.65 -1.16
CA GLY A 114 3.14 -13.29 -0.56
C GLY A 114 1.81 -12.93 0.09
N MET A 115 1.83 -11.91 0.94
CA MET A 115 0.63 -11.45 1.66
C MET A 115 0.16 -10.10 1.18
N LEU A 116 1.08 -9.16 0.91
CA LEU A 116 0.76 -7.79 0.54
C LEU A 116 1.08 -7.55 -0.94
N TYR A 117 0.07 -7.12 -1.66
CA TYR A 117 0.14 -6.81 -3.08
C TYR A 117 -0.28 -5.36 -3.34
N ASP A 118 0.09 -4.83 -4.50
CA ASP A 118 -0.40 -3.54 -4.95
C ASP A 118 -1.93 -3.53 -5.00
N PHE A 119 -2.53 -2.56 -4.33
CA PHE A 119 -3.98 -2.53 -4.15
C PHE A 119 -4.71 -2.32 -5.48
N ASN A 120 -4.15 -1.52 -6.37
CA ASN A 120 -4.72 -1.31 -7.69
C ASN A 120 -4.72 -2.59 -8.53
N ASP A 121 -3.60 -3.34 -8.52
CA ASP A 121 -3.51 -4.60 -9.28
C ASP A 121 -4.51 -5.65 -8.78
N TYR A 122 -4.74 -5.69 -7.46
CA TYR A 122 -5.74 -6.58 -6.87
C TYR A 122 -7.16 -6.25 -7.35
N ILE A 123 -7.57 -5.00 -7.22
CA ILE A 123 -8.92 -4.56 -7.61
C ILE A 123 -9.14 -4.71 -9.11
N LYS A 124 -8.13 -4.43 -9.92
CA LYS A 124 -8.20 -4.55 -11.39
C LYS A 124 -8.59 -5.94 -11.88
N GLN A 125 -8.26 -6.99 -11.13
CA GLN A 125 -8.63 -8.35 -11.50
C GLN A 125 -10.08 -8.70 -11.15
N LEU A 126 -10.73 -7.96 -10.27
CA LEU A 126 -12.06 -8.25 -9.74
C LEU A 126 -13.15 -7.32 -10.25
N ALA A 127 -12.77 -6.10 -10.61
CA ALA A 127 -13.70 -5.05 -10.99
C ALA A 127 -14.11 -5.14 -12.47
N THR A 128 -15.35 -4.74 -12.77
CA THR A 128 -15.74 -4.36 -14.13
C THR A 128 -15.05 -3.04 -14.53
N ALA A 129 -15.08 -2.69 -15.82
CA ALA A 129 -14.47 -1.44 -16.29
C ALA A 129 -15.02 -0.20 -15.56
N GLU A 130 -16.34 -0.12 -15.41
CA GLU A 130 -17.00 1.00 -14.72
C GLU A 130 -16.66 1.05 -13.22
N GLN A 131 -16.64 -0.10 -12.54
CA GLN A 131 -16.23 -0.19 -11.15
C GLN A 131 -14.76 0.22 -10.97
N TYR A 132 -13.90 -0.20 -11.89
CA TYR A 132 -12.49 0.13 -11.87
C TYR A 132 -12.23 1.63 -12.03
N ASP A 133 -12.93 2.30 -12.97
CA ASP A 133 -12.82 3.75 -13.17
C ASP A 133 -13.24 4.52 -11.90
N ARG A 134 -14.31 4.08 -11.23
CA ARG A 134 -14.73 4.65 -9.94
C ARG A 134 -13.67 4.42 -8.85
N PHE A 135 -13.12 3.21 -8.78
CA PHE A 135 -12.06 2.87 -7.83
C PHE A 135 -10.83 3.76 -8.02
N ILE A 136 -10.33 3.90 -9.25
CA ILE A 136 -9.18 4.76 -9.55
C ILE A 136 -9.43 6.20 -9.13
N SER A 137 -10.63 6.73 -9.41
CA SER A 137 -10.99 8.09 -9.00
C SER A 137 -10.95 8.27 -7.47
N CYS A 138 -11.33 7.26 -6.69
CA CYS A 138 -11.24 7.30 -5.22
C CYS A 138 -9.81 7.10 -4.73
N LEU A 139 -9.06 6.18 -5.36
CA LEU A 139 -7.66 5.92 -5.03
C LEU A 139 -6.78 7.16 -5.24
N ASP A 140 -6.95 7.87 -6.36
CA ASP A 140 -6.18 9.08 -6.68
C ASP A 140 -6.49 10.26 -5.73
N LYS A 141 -7.68 10.28 -5.13
CA LYS A 141 -8.02 11.25 -4.07
C LYS A 141 -7.41 10.85 -2.72
N ALA A 142 -7.35 9.55 -2.43
CA ALA A 142 -6.80 9.03 -1.20
C ALA A 142 -5.26 9.08 -1.19
N VAL A 143 -4.61 8.73 -2.29
CA VAL A 143 -3.14 8.75 -2.42
C VAL A 143 -2.70 10.01 -3.15
N VAL A 144 -2.48 11.08 -2.38
CA VAL A 144 -2.18 12.42 -2.90
C VAL A 144 -0.73 12.60 -3.38
N TYR A 145 0.17 11.76 -2.91
CA TYR A 145 1.55 11.66 -3.39
C TYR A 145 2.04 10.23 -3.35
N LYS A 146 2.81 9.82 -4.35
CA LYS A 146 3.50 8.54 -4.37
C LYS A 146 4.76 8.61 -5.23
N ALA A 147 5.82 7.93 -4.78
CA ALA A 147 7.05 7.77 -5.55
C ALA A 147 7.71 6.43 -5.22
N HIS A 148 8.38 5.87 -6.20
CA HIS A 148 9.17 4.66 -6.03
C HIS A 148 10.38 4.66 -6.95
N THR A 149 11.45 4.03 -6.51
CA THR A 149 12.59 3.66 -7.36
C THR A 149 12.24 2.44 -8.22
N PRO A 150 12.94 2.16 -9.32
CA PRO A 150 12.64 1.00 -10.18
C PRO A 150 12.66 -0.35 -9.46
N LYS A 151 13.30 -0.40 -8.29
CA LYS A 151 13.41 -1.62 -7.47
C LYS A 151 13.19 -1.27 -6.02
N SER A 152 12.65 -2.22 -5.24
CA SER A 152 12.61 -2.16 -3.78
C SER A 152 13.69 -3.05 -3.17
N TYR A 153 14.13 -2.72 -1.97
CA TYR A 153 15.02 -3.55 -1.18
C TYR A 153 14.25 -4.66 -0.47
N TYR A 154 14.92 -5.79 -0.30
CA TYR A 154 14.42 -6.89 0.50
C TYR A 154 15.57 -7.50 1.31
N ALA A 155 15.64 -7.20 2.60
CA ALA A 155 16.75 -7.57 3.47
C ALA A 155 16.97 -9.07 3.58
N ALA A 156 15.89 -9.84 3.64
CA ALA A 156 15.98 -11.29 3.88
C ALA A 156 16.74 -12.07 2.78
N ILE A 157 16.73 -11.56 1.55
CA ILE A 157 17.45 -12.19 0.43
C ILE A 157 18.62 -11.35 -0.07
N GLY A 158 18.85 -10.16 0.50
CA GLY A 158 19.93 -9.26 0.09
C GLY A 158 19.82 -8.78 -1.36
N ASN A 159 18.62 -8.82 -1.95
CA ASN A 159 18.37 -8.52 -3.34
C ASN A 159 17.37 -7.38 -3.51
N ALA A 160 17.47 -6.71 -4.64
CA ALA A 160 16.49 -5.73 -5.06
C ALA A 160 15.47 -6.35 -6.02
N LEU A 161 14.21 -6.08 -5.79
CA LEU A 161 13.10 -6.63 -6.54
C LEU A 161 12.47 -5.55 -7.42
N PRO A 162 12.20 -5.83 -8.70
CA PRO A 162 11.63 -4.84 -9.60
C PRO A 162 10.21 -4.46 -9.19
N ILE A 163 9.90 -3.17 -9.25
CA ILE A 163 8.56 -2.62 -9.11
C ILE A 163 8.05 -2.29 -10.50
N LYS A 164 7.01 -2.98 -10.94
CA LYS A 164 6.38 -2.83 -12.26
C LYS A 164 5.06 -2.07 -12.18
N SER A 165 4.39 -2.14 -11.02
CA SER A 165 3.14 -1.47 -10.71
C SER A 165 3.22 -0.90 -9.30
N TYR A 166 2.67 0.32 -9.11
CA TYR A 166 2.75 1.01 -7.83
C TYR A 166 1.63 2.04 -7.68
N CYS A 167 0.65 1.72 -6.87
CA CYS A 167 -0.43 2.65 -6.57
C CYS A 167 -0.22 3.46 -5.27
N GLY A 168 0.80 3.12 -4.48
CA GLY A 168 1.10 3.76 -3.20
C GLY A 168 0.54 3.05 -1.98
N LEU A 169 -0.43 2.17 -2.15
CA LEU A 169 -1.00 1.35 -1.09
C LEU A 169 -0.86 -0.14 -1.41
N THR A 170 -0.62 -0.94 -0.37
CA THR A 170 -0.79 -2.39 -0.44
C THR A 170 -2.10 -2.81 0.19
N ILE A 171 -2.53 -4.03 -0.12
CA ILE A 171 -3.63 -4.74 0.53
C ILE A 171 -3.21 -6.18 0.84
N PHE A 172 -3.70 -6.72 1.94
CA PHE A 172 -3.62 -8.15 2.19
C PHE A 172 -4.59 -8.89 1.25
N VAL A 173 -4.05 -9.77 0.42
CA VAL A 173 -4.86 -10.59 -0.48
C VAL A 173 -5.18 -11.91 0.21
N PRO A 174 -6.48 -12.19 0.51
CA PRO A 174 -6.90 -13.45 1.11
C PRO A 174 -6.50 -14.66 0.26
N GLN A 175 -5.95 -15.69 0.89
CA GLN A 175 -5.46 -16.90 0.24
C GLN A 175 -5.76 -18.13 1.07
N GLU A 176 -6.27 -19.18 0.45
CA GLU A 176 -6.54 -20.46 1.11
C GLU A 176 -5.29 -21.09 1.74
N SER A 177 -4.12 -20.87 1.13
CA SER A 177 -2.81 -21.35 1.60
C SER A 177 -2.33 -20.70 2.90
N LEU A 178 -3.00 -19.64 3.37
CA LEU A 178 -2.66 -18.89 4.59
C LEU A 178 -3.81 -18.91 5.62
N PRO A 179 -4.35 -20.09 6.03
CA PRO A 179 -5.61 -20.19 6.77
C PRO A 179 -5.57 -19.46 8.12
N LYS A 180 -4.47 -19.51 8.85
CA LYS A 180 -4.34 -18.82 10.15
C LYS A 180 -4.29 -17.30 10.01
N MET A 181 -3.61 -16.82 8.97
CA MET A 181 -3.56 -15.37 8.69
C MET A 181 -4.91 -14.88 8.21
N LEU A 182 -5.59 -15.66 7.37
CA LEU A 182 -6.93 -15.35 6.90
C LEU A 182 -7.95 -15.30 8.05
N GLU A 183 -7.91 -16.25 8.96
CA GLU A 183 -8.76 -16.26 10.16
C GLU A 183 -8.51 -15.01 11.01
N TRP A 184 -7.25 -14.67 11.26
CA TRP A 184 -6.88 -13.47 12.02
C TRP A 184 -7.35 -12.22 11.30
N TYR A 185 -7.17 -12.12 9.99
CA TYR A 185 -7.60 -11.00 9.14
C TYR A 185 -9.10 -10.78 9.25
N LYS A 186 -9.89 -11.84 9.08
CA LYS A 186 -11.35 -11.83 9.23
C LYS A 186 -11.81 -11.34 10.61
N GLN A 187 -11.17 -11.82 11.65
CA GLN A 187 -11.60 -11.54 13.03
C GLN A 187 -11.17 -10.17 13.55
N ARG A 188 -9.99 -9.66 13.12
CA ARG A 188 -9.30 -8.57 13.79
C ARG A 188 -9.17 -7.30 12.97
N VAL A 189 -9.24 -7.39 11.64
CA VAL A 189 -8.99 -6.23 10.77
C VAL A 189 -10.30 -5.57 10.38
N GLY A 190 -10.45 -4.29 10.76
CA GLY A 190 -11.67 -3.51 10.48
C GLY A 190 -11.93 -3.33 9.00
N TRP A 191 -10.88 -3.18 8.20
CA TRP A 191 -10.97 -3.12 6.75
C TRP A 191 -11.66 -4.34 6.15
N TYR A 192 -11.26 -5.56 6.57
CA TYR A 192 -11.89 -6.81 6.08
C TYR A 192 -13.40 -6.79 6.26
N LYS A 193 -13.84 -6.52 7.49
CA LYS A 193 -15.28 -6.48 7.82
C LYS A 193 -16.05 -5.46 7.00
N ALA A 194 -15.41 -4.35 6.69
CA ALA A 194 -16.05 -3.26 5.95
C ALA A 194 -16.12 -3.49 4.43
N VAL A 195 -15.27 -4.35 3.85
CA VAL A 195 -15.23 -4.53 2.38
C VAL A 195 -15.60 -5.93 1.90
N TYR A 196 -15.59 -6.94 2.79
CA TYR A 196 -15.94 -8.32 2.43
C TYR A 196 -17.23 -8.83 3.12
N GLU A 197 -17.75 -8.12 4.15
CA GLU A 197 -18.98 -8.43 4.87
C GLU A 197 -20.06 -7.36 4.62
#